data_48be09a0fc6fd12950db62037c4e764e
#
_entry.id   48be09a0fc6fd12950db62037c4e764e
#
_cell.length_a   1.000
_cell.length_b   1.000
_cell.length_c   1.000
_cell.angle_alpha   90.00
_cell.angle_beta   90.00
_cell.angle_gamma   90.00
#
_symmetry.space_group_name_H-M   'P 1'
#
loop_
_entity.id
_entity.type
_entity.pdbx_description
1 polymer ?
#
loop_
_entity_poly.entity_id
_entity_poly.type
_entity_poly.pdbx_seq_one_letter_code
_entity_poly.pdbx_strand_id
1 'polypeptide(L)'
;ILKAHAIFWPTMLKAAGISLALPWMESLAAPSAQSIPRRFCSIYFPYGVSLPNQDGEYGHWHWFPKGEGKEFTFNKSLQPLEPWRNQVTVLGGLSHPKVRRIGGHDSGDTFLTGEEMSLGATGLKNSVSLDQYMARTHRLGAKTRFTSLTLSSDGGTGLPTRANTLSYSQNGLPVPSLNRPALVFEKLFGLKGDSIDAQRKGLTRTGSHLDLLLDEAKTLQRKLGKTDQDKLDQYLTSVREIEQDVE
;
A
#
# COMPACT_ATOMS: atom_id res chain seq x y z
N ILE A 1 -2.90 31.14 -26.24
CA ILE A 1 -1.83 30.16 -26.16
C ILE A 1 -2.28 29.12 -25.15
N LEU A 2 -3.00 28.10 -25.61
CA LEU A 2 -3.42 26.94 -24.84
C LEU A 2 -2.19 26.10 -24.54
N LYS A 3 -1.70 26.11 -23.31
CA LYS A 3 -0.78 25.09 -22.80
C LYS A 3 -1.56 23.78 -22.76
N ALA A 4 -1.27 22.89 -23.70
CA ALA A 4 -1.72 21.52 -23.65
C ALA A 4 -1.25 20.91 -22.33
N HIS A 5 -2.19 20.70 -21.41
CA HIS A 5 -1.98 19.77 -20.31
C HIS A 5 -1.77 18.41 -20.98
N ALA A 6 -0.55 17.91 -20.94
CA ALA A 6 -0.27 16.55 -21.31
C ALA A 6 -1.13 15.65 -20.44
N ILE A 7 -2.27 15.23 -20.98
CA ILE A 7 -3.11 14.21 -20.37
C ILE A 7 -2.25 12.96 -20.39
N PHE A 8 -1.81 12.56 -19.21
CA PHE A 8 -1.01 11.38 -19.00
C PHE A 8 -1.89 10.16 -19.28
N TRP A 9 -1.88 9.71 -20.50
CA TRP A 9 -2.47 8.42 -20.86
C TRP A 9 -1.59 7.33 -20.26
N PRO A 10 -2.14 6.45 -19.41
CA PRO A 10 -1.38 5.28 -19.01
C PRO A 10 -0.95 4.54 -20.27
N THR A 11 0.31 4.15 -20.33
CA THR A 11 0.79 3.28 -21.41
C THR A 11 -0.04 2.00 -21.35
N MET A 12 -0.57 1.56 -22.49
CA MET A 12 -1.47 0.42 -22.57
C MET A 12 -0.91 -0.60 -23.53
N LEU A 13 -0.96 -1.86 -23.12
CA LEU A 13 -0.82 -2.99 -24.04
C LEU A 13 -2.18 -3.25 -24.70
N LYS A 14 -2.18 -3.45 -25.99
CA LYS A 14 -3.40 -3.69 -26.76
C LYS A 14 -3.20 -4.90 -27.66
N ALA A 15 -4.02 -5.91 -27.47
CA ALA A 15 -4.06 -7.07 -28.35
C ALA A 15 -5.51 -7.55 -28.51
N ALA A 16 -5.91 -7.93 -29.72
CA ALA A 16 -7.21 -8.53 -30.03
C ALA A 16 -8.43 -7.82 -29.40
N GLY A 17 -8.39 -6.48 -29.33
CA GLY A 17 -9.51 -5.68 -28.78
C GLY A 17 -9.51 -5.53 -27.25
N ILE A 18 -8.54 -6.11 -26.57
CA ILE A 18 -8.33 -5.94 -25.12
C ILE A 18 -7.27 -4.88 -24.88
N SER A 19 -7.47 -4.10 -23.83
CA SER A 19 -6.52 -3.09 -23.39
C SER A 19 -6.16 -3.31 -21.92
N LEU A 20 -4.88 -3.47 -21.64
CA LEU A 20 -4.36 -3.58 -20.28
C LEU A 20 -3.57 -2.31 -19.92
N ALA A 21 -4.02 -1.63 -18.87
CA ALA A 21 -3.32 -0.45 -18.37
C ALA A 21 -2.05 -0.86 -17.64
N LEU A 22 -0.90 -0.38 -18.10
CA LEU A 22 0.38 -0.64 -17.45
C LEU A 22 0.58 0.25 -16.23
N PRO A 23 1.30 -0.22 -15.21
CA PRO A 23 1.74 0.62 -14.11
C PRO A 23 2.66 1.73 -14.62
N TRP A 24 2.85 2.76 -13.78
CA TRP A 24 3.80 3.83 -14.10
C TRP A 24 5.21 3.28 -14.27
N MET A 25 5.79 3.51 -15.45
CA MET A 25 7.15 3.11 -15.79
C MET A 25 8.00 4.34 -16.05
N GLU A 26 9.03 4.54 -15.25
CA GLU A 26 9.89 5.71 -15.30
C GLU A 26 10.66 5.80 -16.62
N SER A 27 11.07 4.66 -17.19
CA SER A 27 11.78 4.58 -18.47
C SER A 27 10.94 5.01 -19.68
N LEU A 28 9.61 5.01 -19.56
CA LEU A 28 8.70 5.45 -20.62
C LEU A 28 8.26 6.91 -20.43
N ALA A 29 8.60 7.52 -19.31
CA ALA A 29 8.34 8.92 -19.07
C ALA A 29 9.30 9.77 -19.91
N ALA A 30 8.77 10.76 -20.63
CA ALA A 30 9.62 11.80 -21.17
C ALA A 30 10.45 12.43 -20.05
N PRO A 31 11.73 12.81 -20.25
CA PRO A 31 12.53 13.43 -19.24
C PRO A 31 11.88 14.76 -18.84
N SER A 32 11.01 14.72 -17.86
CA SER A 32 10.45 15.90 -17.25
C SER A 32 11.15 16.14 -15.92
N ALA A 33 11.53 17.37 -15.67
CA ALA A 33 12.06 17.81 -14.37
C ALA A 33 10.98 17.76 -13.26
N GLN A 34 10.02 16.84 -13.37
CA GLN A 34 9.00 16.64 -12.34
C GLN A 34 9.62 15.89 -11.17
N SER A 35 9.66 16.54 -10.02
CA SER A 35 10.05 15.89 -8.79
C SER A 35 9.20 14.63 -8.55
N ILE A 36 9.86 13.49 -8.34
CA ILE A 36 9.19 12.23 -7.96
C ILE A 36 8.28 12.52 -6.76
N PRO A 37 7.00 12.15 -6.84
CA PRO A 37 6.08 12.41 -5.74
C PRO A 37 6.52 11.64 -4.50
N ARG A 38 6.60 12.33 -3.38
CA ARG A 38 6.85 11.67 -2.09
C ARG A 38 5.68 10.77 -1.74
N ARG A 39 5.97 9.63 -1.14
CA ARG A 39 4.97 8.65 -0.70
C ARG A 39 5.18 8.34 0.78
N PHE A 40 4.09 8.12 1.47
CA PHE A 40 4.06 7.61 2.84
C PHE A 40 3.35 6.26 2.82
N CYS A 41 3.92 5.27 3.49
CA CYS A 41 3.30 3.96 3.69
C CYS A 41 3.38 3.62 5.17
N SER A 42 2.26 3.26 5.77
CA SER A 42 2.19 2.75 7.14
C SER A 42 1.70 1.31 7.09
N ILE A 43 2.44 0.42 7.74
CA ILE A 43 2.09 -0.99 7.86
C ILE A 43 1.94 -1.29 9.35
N TYR A 44 0.79 -1.81 9.74
CA TYR A 44 0.48 -2.19 11.11
C TYR A 44 0.22 -3.69 11.20
N PHE A 45 0.86 -4.35 12.14
CA PHE A 45 0.56 -5.73 12.50
C PHE A 45 0.28 -5.80 13.99
N PRO A 46 -0.91 -6.30 14.37
CA PRO A 46 -1.43 -6.14 15.73
C PRO A 46 -0.87 -7.13 16.75
N TYR A 47 0.01 -8.05 16.33
CA TYR A 47 0.48 -9.14 17.20
C TYR A 47 1.67 -8.78 18.08
N GLY A 48 2.11 -7.52 18.05
CA GLY A 48 3.32 -7.11 18.76
C GLY A 48 4.59 -7.66 18.13
N VAL A 49 5.66 -7.69 18.89
CA VAL A 49 6.97 -8.15 18.46
C VAL A 49 7.58 -9.14 19.45
N SER A 50 8.49 -9.99 18.98
CA SER A 50 9.18 -10.94 19.83
C SER A 50 10.16 -10.25 20.79
N LEU A 51 9.99 -10.44 22.09
CA LEU A 51 10.82 -9.83 23.13
C LEU A 51 11.31 -10.89 24.16
N PRO A 52 11.96 -11.99 23.72
CA PRO A 52 12.57 -12.91 24.67
C PRO A 52 13.70 -12.22 25.43
N ASN A 53 14.13 -12.80 26.56
CA ASN A 53 15.33 -12.36 27.24
C ASN A 53 16.52 -12.38 26.26
N GLN A 54 17.22 -11.26 26.13
CA GLN A 54 18.32 -11.13 25.16
C GLN A 54 19.48 -12.07 25.44
N ASP A 55 19.72 -12.40 26.72
CA ASP A 55 20.79 -13.30 27.17
C ASP A 55 20.33 -14.77 27.27
N GLY A 56 19.06 -15.03 26.99
CA GLY A 56 18.48 -16.37 27.01
C GLY A 56 18.64 -17.15 25.71
N GLU A 57 18.23 -18.41 25.72
CA GLU A 57 18.29 -19.33 24.57
C GLU A 57 17.69 -18.74 23.29
N TYR A 58 16.58 -18.00 23.41
CA TYR A 58 15.87 -17.38 22.29
C TYR A 58 16.22 -15.90 22.06
N GLY A 59 17.25 -15.37 22.74
CA GLY A 59 17.65 -13.96 22.66
C GLY A 59 17.95 -13.48 21.23
N HIS A 60 18.38 -14.39 20.37
CA HIS A 60 18.62 -14.12 18.95
C HIS A 60 17.35 -13.79 18.15
N TRP A 61 16.17 -14.04 18.69
CA TRP A 61 14.87 -13.64 18.11
C TRP A 61 14.34 -12.32 18.67
N HIS A 62 15.06 -11.68 19.58
CA HIS A 62 14.65 -10.40 20.11
C HIS A 62 14.48 -9.37 18.97
N TRP A 63 13.35 -8.64 18.99
CA TRP A 63 13.02 -7.71 17.91
C TRP A 63 14.02 -6.57 17.78
N PHE A 64 14.33 -5.93 18.91
CA PHE A 64 15.23 -4.79 18.87
C PHE A 64 16.67 -5.25 18.60
N PRO A 65 17.40 -4.53 17.69
CA PRO A 65 18.78 -4.84 17.39
C PRO A 65 19.67 -4.67 18.63
N LYS A 66 20.87 -5.25 18.56
CA LYS A 66 21.93 -5.02 19.55
C LYS A 66 22.71 -3.76 19.19
N GLY A 67 23.05 -2.95 20.20
CA GLY A 67 23.75 -1.67 20.02
C GLY A 67 22.82 -0.52 19.68
N GLU A 68 23.40 0.66 19.54
CA GLU A 68 22.71 1.92 19.34
C GLU A 68 23.32 2.72 18.19
N GLY A 69 22.61 3.76 17.76
CA GLY A 69 23.07 4.68 16.75
C GLY A 69 23.24 4.00 15.39
N LYS A 70 24.40 4.19 14.74
CA LYS A 70 24.70 3.58 13.43
C LYS A 70 25.37 2.21 13.53
N GLU A 71 25.87 1.85 14.69
CA GLU A 71 26.64 0.62 14.93
C GLU A 71 25.77 -0.56 15.40
N PHE A 72 24.44 -0.45 15.29
CA PHE A 72 23.55 -1.53 15.66
C PHE A 72 23.71 -2.76 14.74
N THR A 73 23.42 -3.93 15.25
CA THR A 73 23.38 -5.20 14.49
C THR A 73 21.99 -5.82 14.61
N PHE A 74 21.43 -6.23 13.48
CA PHE A 74 20.13 -6.91 13.48
C PHE A 74 20.22 -8.28 14.13
N ASN A 75 19.25 -8.59 14.97
CA ASN A 75 18.95 -9.94 15.39
C ASN A 75 18.22 -10.69 14.28
N LYS A 76 18.01 -11.99 14.46
CA LYS A 76 17.39 -12.87 13.46
C LYS A 76 16.03 -12.39 12.98
N SER A 77 15.23 -11.76 13.86
CA SER A 77 13.92 -11.21 13.53
C SER A 77 13.97 -10.11 12.46
N LEU A 78 15.00 -9.28 12.45
CA LEU A 78 15.17 -8.18 11.50
C LEU A 78 16.29 -8.44 10.46
N GLN A 79 16.91 -9.61 10.49
CA GLN A 79 17.97 -9.97 9.54
C GLN A 79 17.59 -9.81 8.06
N PRO A 80 16.34 -10.06 7.63
CA PRO A 80 15.93 -9.79 6.24
C PRO A 80 16.08 -8.34 5.80
N LEU A 81 16.19 -7.40 6.75
CA LEU A 81 16.39 -5.97 6.46
C LEU A 81 17.87 -5.59 6.29
N GLU A 82 18.80 -6.53 6.44
CA GLU A 82 20.24 -6.25 6.31
C GLU A 82 20.64 -5.54 5.00
N PRO A 83 20.10 -5.91 3.83
CA PRO A 83 20.38 -5.19 2.59
C PRO A 83 19.94 -3.70 2.60
N TRP A 84 19.01 -3.36 3.49
CA TRP A 84 18.41 -2.03 3.63
C TRP A 84 18.88 -1.28 4.87
N ARG A 85 19.88 -1.79 5.58
CA ARG A 85 20.35 -1.30 6.87
C ARG A 85 20.55 0.23 6.90
N ASN A 86 21.13 0.79 5.86
CA ASN A 86 21.38 2.23 5.76
C ASN A 86 20.11 3.08 5.53
N GLN A 87 18.98 2.44 5.30
CA GLN A 87 17.69 3.07 5.04
C GLN A 87 16.65 2.76 6.14
N VAL A 88 17.04 1.97 7.15
CA VAL A 88 16.17 1.56 8.25
C VAL A 88 16.55 2.29 9.53
N THR A 89 15.54 2.78 10.24
CA THR A 89 15.68 3.28 11.60
C THR A 89 14.76 2.47 12.51
N VAL A 90 15.32 1.78 13.49
CA VAL A 90 14.54 1.06 14.49
C VAL A 90 14.36 1.95 15.71
N LEU A 91 13.10 2.27 16.03
CA LEU A 91 12.74 3.10 17.17
C LEU A 91 12.20 2.24 18.30
N GLY A 92 12.88 2.25 19.44
CA GLY A 92 12.45 1.61 20.67
C GLY A 92 11.98 2.63 21.72
N GLY A 93 11.35 2.13 22.78
CA GLY A 93 10.96 2.94 23.93
C GLY A 93 9.82 3.94 23.67
N LEU A 94 9.21 3.92 22.49
CA LEU A 94 8.04 4.76 22.22
C LEU A 94 6.82 4.24 22.96
N SER A 95 5.97 5.15 23.40
CA SER A 95 4.71 4.81 24.05
C SER A 95 3.58 5.71 23.56
N HIS A 96 2.35 5.21 23.71
CA HIS A 96 1.15 5.96 23.40
C HIS A 96 0.37 6.22 24.73
N PRO A 97 0.66 7.32 25.45
CA PRO A 97 0.13 7.54 26.80
C PRO A 97 -1.39 7.51 26.88
N LYS A 98 -2.07 8.03 25.87
CA LYS A 98 -3.54 8.12 25.84
C LYS A 98 -4.25 6.77 25.72
N VAL A 99 -3.56 5.71 25.26
CA VAL A 99 -4.17 4.38 25.06
C VAL A 99 -3.73 3.33 26.07
N ARG A 100 -2.98 3.72 27.11
CA ARG A 100 -2.50 2.79 28.14
C ARG A 100 -3.62 2.05 28.90
N ARG A 101 -4.85 2.56 28.86
CA ARG A 101 -6.04 1.99 29.51
C ARG A 101 -6.94 1.22 28.54
N ILE A 102 -6.61 1.22 27.26
CA ILE A 102 -7.38 0.54 26.22
C ILE A 102 -6.76 -0.84 26.00
N GLY A 103 -7.59 -1.85 25.70
CA GLY A 103 -7.13 -3.19 25.40
C GLY A 103 -6.24 -3.22 24.15
N GLY A 104 -5.28 -4.15 24.10
CA GLY A 104 -4.33 -4.25 22.98
C GLY A 104 -5.01 -4.38 21.61
N HIS A 105 -6.19 -5.02 21.56
CA HIS A 105 -6.95 -5.15 20.31
C HIS A 105 -7.60 -3.86 19.83
N ASP A 106 -7.88 -2.94 20.74
CA ASP A 106 -8.56 -1.68 20.43
C ASP A 106 -7.54 -0.55 20.13
N SER A 107 -6.27 -0.75 20.49
CA SER A 107 -5.23 0.27 20.30
C SER A 107 -4.83 0.49 18.83
N GLY A 108 -5.13 -0.43 17.94
CA GLY A 108 -4.88 -0.29 16.51
C GLY A 108 -5.55 0.92 15.89
N ASP A 109 -6.77 1.24 16.33
CA ASP A 109 -7.55 2.37 15.85
C ASP A 109 -6.90 3.73 16.16
N THR A 110 -5.98 3.76 17.11
CA THR A 110 -5.27 4.97 17.54
C THR A 110 -3.84 5.04 17.00
N PHE A 111 -3.39 4.04 16.29
CA PHE A 111 -2.02 3.92 15.81
C PHE A 111 -1.55 5.14 15.00
N LEU A 112 -2.38 5.63 14.08
CA LEU A 112 -2.05 6.80 13.27
C LEU A 112 -2.71 8.10 13.74
N THR A 113 -3.57 8.05 14.76
CA THR A 113 -4.24 9.26 15.27
C THR A 113 -3.59 9.82 16.52
N GLY A 114 -2.96 8.97 17.33
CA GLY A 114 -2.40 9.36 18.62
C GLY A 114 -3.45 9.85 19.63
N GLU A 115 -4.75 9.62 19.36
CA GLU A 115 -5.86 10.13 20.17
C GLU A 115 -6.34 9.08 21.18
N GLU A 116 -6.93 9.54 22.25
CA GLU A 116 -7.72 8.68 23.14
C GLU A 116 -9.05 8.36 22.46
N MET A 117 -9.21 7.11 22.05
CA MET A 117 -10.45 6.66 21.46
C MET A 117 -11.49 6.44 22.55
N SER A 118 -12.66 7.02 22.40
CA SER A 118 -13.77 6.81 23.32
C SER A 118 -15.07 6.63 22.57
N LEU A 119 -15.95 5.77 23.11
CA LEU A 119 -17.35 5.73 22.71
C LEU A 119 -18.07 6.83 23.49
N GLY A 120 -18.22 8.00 22.87
CA GLY A 120 -19.06 9.06 23.41
C GLY A 120 -20.54 8.77 23.17
N ALA A 121 -21.42 9.59 23.76
CA ALA A 121 -22.88 9.52 23.55
C ALA A 121 -23.30 9.62 22.07
N THR A 122 -22.44 10.18 21.23
CA THR A 122 -22.65 10.38 19.77
C THR A 122 -21.91 9.39 18.89
N GLY A 123 -21.30 8.34 19.46
CA GLY A 123 -20.53 7.34 18.74
C GLY A 123 -19.02 7.43 18.94
N LEU A 124 -18.25 6.84 18.03
CA LEU A 124 -16.81 6.78 18.08
C LEU A 124 -16.19 8.19 17.99
N LYS A 125 -15.40 8.55 19.01
CA LYS A 125 -14.60 9.77 19.02
C LYS A 125 -13.14 9.41 18.70
N ASN A 126 -12.65 9.88 17.58
CA ASN A 126 -11.25 9.79 17.20
C ASN A 126 -10.83 11.10 16.50
N SER A 127 -9.58 11.22 16.10
CA SER A 127 -9.06 12.39 15.39
C SER A 127 -8.59 11.99 13.98
N VAL A 128 -8.12 12.97 13.21
CA VAL A 128 -7.54 12.72 11.89
C VAL A 128 -6.27 11.86 12.02
N SER A 129 -6.14 10.85 11.18
CA SER A 129 -4.95 10.02 11.13
C SER A 129 -3.81 10.69 10.35
N LEU A 130 -2.57 10.35 10.68
CA LEU A 130 -1.37 10.93 10.07
C LEU A 130 -1.37 10.82 8.55
N ASP A 131 -1.74 9.68 7.99
CA ASP A 131 -1.82 9.46 6.54
C ASP A 131 -2.83 10.40 5.87
N GLN A 132 -4.02 10.59 6.48
CA GLN A 132 -5.05 11.51 5.96
C GLN A 132 -4.65 12.98 6.17
N TYR A 133 -3.97 13.29 7.25
CA TYR A 133 -3.40 14.62 7.46
C TYR A 133 -2.35 14.96 6.40
N MET A 134 -1.43 14.04 6.12
CA MET A 134 -0.40 14.21 5.09
C MET A 134 -1.01 14.29 3.68
N ALA A 135 -1.97 13.44 3.38
CA ALA A 135 -2.60 13.39 2.06
C ALA A 135 -3.40 14.67 1.74
N ARG A 136 -4.13 15.20 2.70
CA ARG A 136 -5.06 16.31 2.52
C ARG A 136 -4.47 17.66 2.88
N THR A 137 -3.93 17.81 4.09
CA THR A 137 -3.42 19.08 4.60
C THR A 137 -2.08 19.44 3.95
N HIS A 138 -1.16 18.49 3.87
CA HIS A 138 0.13 18.69 3.21
C HIS A 138 0.11 18.33 1.72
N ARG A 139 -1.03 17.90 1.20
CA ARG A 139 -1.24 17.59 -0.22
C ARG A 139 -0.21 16.60 -0.77
N LEU A 140 0.25 15.65 0.06
CA LEU A 140 1.26 14.67 -0.35
C LEU A 140 0.82 13.90 -1.59
N GLY A 141 -0.47 13.54 -1.65
CA GLY A 141 -1.10 12.85 -2.78
C GLY A 141 -1.61 13.75 -3.92
N ALA A 142 -1.37 15.07 -3.89
CA ALA A 142 -2.00 16.01 -4.83
C ALA A 142 -1.60 15.79 -6.30
N LYS A 143 -0.43 15.17 -6.54
CA LYS A 143 0.08 14.87 -7.88
C LYS A 143 -0.11 13.40 -8.28
N THR A 144 -0.85 12.63 -7.49
CA THR A 144 -1.12 11.22 -7.74
C THR A 144 -2.59 11.01 -8.10
N ARG A 145 -2.90 9.92 -8.81
CA ARG A 145 -4.30 9.57 -9.18
C ARG A 145 -5.19 9.40 -7.94
N PHE A 146 -4.63 8.83 -6.88
CA PHE A 146 -5.30 8.66 -5.59
C PHE A 146 -4.46 9.35 -4.52
N THR A 147 -5.10 10.15 -3.69
CA THR A 147 -4.43 10.86 -2.59
C THR A 147 -4.02 9.91 -1.46
N SER A 148 -4.81 8.85 -1.25
CA SER A 148 -4.53 7.80 -0.27
C SER A 148 -5.17 6.48 -0.68
N LEU A 149 -4.63 5.39 -0.17
CA LEU A 149 -5.14 4.04 -0.32
C LEU A 149 -5.09 3.36 1.04
N THR A 150 -6.23 2.87 1.51
CA THR A 150 -6.36 2.19 2.80
C THR A 150 -6.70 0.72 2.56
N LEU A 151 -5.88 -0.16 3.09
CA LEU A 151 -5.98 -1.61 2.92
C LEU A 151 -6.04 -2.29 4.29
N SER A 152 -6.74 -3.41 4.38
CA SER A 152 -6.70 -4.30 5.56
C SER A 152 -7.03 -5.73 5.15
N SER A 153 -6.79 -6.69 6.05
CA SER A 153 -7.18 -8.09 5.84
C SER A 153 -8.70 -8.28 5.77
N ASP A 154 -9.46 -7.48 6.52
CA ASP A 154 -10.91 -7.67 6.71
C ASP A 154 -11.76 -6.68 5.89
N GLY A 155 -11.21 -5.54 5.53
CA GLY A 155 -11.90 -4.49 4.76
C GLY A 155 -12.97 -3.71 5.54
N GLY A 156 -13.49 -2.66 4.91
CA GLY A 156 -14.53 -1.82 5.48
C GLY A 156 -14.03 -0.90 6.59
N THR A 157 -14.90 -0.63 7.57
CA THR A 157 -14.60 0.23 8.72
C THR A 157 -14.55 -0.53 10.05
N GLY A 158 -14.93 -1.81 10.04
CA GLY A 158 -15.01 -2.64 11.26
C GLY A 158 -16.08 -2.16 12.25
N LEU A 159 -15.91 -2.59 13.49
CA LEU A 159 -16.72 -2.16 14.63
C LEU A 159 -16.08 -0.96 15.32
N PRO A 160 -16.84 -0.14 16.04
CA PRO A 160 -16.26 0.84 16.96
C PRO A 160 -15.27 0.15 17.92
N THR A 161 -14.09 0.74 18.10
CA THR A 161 -12.98 0.19 18.91
C THR A 161 -12.25 -1.03 18.29
N ARG A 162 -12.68 -1.51 17.15
CA ARG A 162 -12.02 -2.59 16.38
C ARG A 162 -12.19 -2.32 14.89
N ALA A 163 -11.74 -1.16 14.45
CA ALA A 163 -11.84 -0.80 13.06
C ALA A 163 -10.88 -1.63 12.19
N ASN A 164 -11.35 -1.98 11.01
CA ASN A 164 -10.54 -2.65 9.99
C ASN A 164 -9.77 -1.61 9.15
N THR A 165 -9.48 -0.47 9.72
CA THR A 165 -8.78 0.64 9.07
C THR A 165 -7.88 1.35 10.06
N LEU A 166 -6.74 1.87 9.58
CA LEU A 166 -5.88 2.77 10.33
C LEU A 166 -6.15 4.23 10.00
N SER A 167 -6.96 4.49 8.98
CA SER A 167 -7.18 5.81 8.40
C SER A 167 -8.46 6.44 8.92
N TYR A 168 -8.35 7.66 9.42
CA TYR A 168 -9.46 8.46 9.93
C TYR A 168 -9.49 9.83 9.28
N SER A 169 -10.67 10.25 8.84
CA SER A 169 -10.90 11.53 8.17
C SER A 169 -10.62 12.72 9.08
N GLN A 170 -10.69 13.94 8.54
CA GLN A 170 -10.55 15.19 9.31
C GLN A 170 -11.54 15.28 10.48
N ASN A 171 -12.69 14.64 10.37
CA ASN A 171 -13.72 14.63 11.40
C ASN A 171 -13.61 13.41 12.33
N GLY A 172 -12.51 12.65 12.28
CA GLY A 172 -12.32 11.45 13.09
C GLY A 172 -13.19 10.27 12.68
N LEU A 173 -13.78 10.29 11.49
CA LEU A 173 -14.56 9.16 10.98
C LEU A 173 -13.65 8.16 10.26
N PRO A 174 -13.84 6.85 10.46
CA PRO A 174 -13.02 5.82 9.82
C PRO A 174 -13.16 5.86 8.30
N VAL A 175 -12.04 5.76 7.59
CA VAL A 175 -11.99 5.63 6.13
C VAL A 175 -12.04 4.15 5.78
N PRO A 176 -13.02 3.71 4.98
CA PRO A 176 -13.16 2.31 4.61
C PRO A 176 -11.91 1.75 3.92
N SER A 177 -11.46 0.59 4.36
CA SER A 177 -10.35 -0.13 3.77
C SER A 177 -10.80 -1.17 2.75
N LEU A 178 -9.93 -1.50 1.80
CA LEU A 178 -10.12 -2.57 0.83
C LEU A 178 -9.35 -3.81 1.29
N ASN A 179 -9.97 -4.99 1.14
CA ASN A 179 -9.36 -6.26 1.53
C ASN A 179 -9.24 -7.26 0.36
N ARG A 180 -9.87 -6.98 -0.75
CA ARG A 180 -9.85 -7.87 -1.91
C ARG A 180 -8.88 -7.35 -2.96
N PRO A 181 -7.83 -8.13 -3.34
CA PRO A 181 -6.86 -7.73 -4.35
C PRO A 181 -7.52 -7.28 -5.66
N ALA A 182 -8.58 -7.97 -6.10
CA ALA A 182 -9.33 -7.61 -7.30
C ALA A 182 -9.94 -6.18 -7.22
N LEU A 183 -10.50 -5.80 -6.05
CA LEU A 183 -11.05 -4.45 -5.85
C LEU A 183 -9.95 -3.39 -5.78
N VAL A 184 -8.80 -3.74 -5.21
CA VAL A 184 -7.62 -2.86 -5.19
C VAL A 184 -7.12 -2.63 -6.61
N PHE A 185 -7.00 -3.71 -7.38
CA PHE A 185 -6.59 -3.65 -8.79
C PHE A 185 -7.57 -2.81 -9.61
N GLU A 186 -8.86 -3.06 -9.49
CA GLU A 186 -9.89 -2.27 -10.18
C GLU A 186 -9.82 -0.79 -9.81
N LYS A 187 -9.67 -0.49 -8.52
CA LYS A 187 -9.53 0.90 -8.06
C LYS A 187 -8.31 1.57 -8.66
N LEU A 188 -7.18 0.87 -8.74
CA LEU A 188 -5.93 1.44 -9.23
C LEU A 188 -5.87 1.54 -10.74
N PHE A 189 -6.39 0.55 -11.46
CA PHE A 189 -6.18 0.37 -12.88
C PHE A 189 -7.48 0.32 -13.70
N GLY A 190 -8.64 0.11 -13.07
CA GLY A 190 -9.92 0.06 -13.74
C GLY A 190 -10.21 1.32 -14.55
N LEU A 191 -10.76 1.15 -15.74
CA LEU A 191 -11.22 2.25 -16.57
C LEU A 191 -12.54 2.80 -15.98
N LYS A 192 -12.68 4.12 -15.93
CA LYS A 192 -13.96 4.74 -15.54
C LYS A 192 -15.02 4.36 -16.57
N GLY A 193 -16.00 3.59 -16.17
CA GLY A 193 -17.19 3.31 -16.99
C GLY A 193 -17.49 1.84 -17.25
N ASP A 194 -16.52 0.94 -17.09
CA ASP A 194 -16.79 -0.48 -17.26
C ASP A 194 -17.12 -1.13 -15.91
N SER A 195 -18.30 -1.78 -15.82
CA SER A 195 -18.64 -2.56 -14.65
C SER A 195 -17.71 -3.78 -14.54
N ILE A 196 -17.44 -4.24 -13.32
CA ILE A 196 -16.69 -5.49 -13.04
C ILE A 196 -17.25 -6.66 -13.88
N ASP A 197 -18.57 -6.71 -14.06
CA ASP A 197 -19.23 -7.75 -14.84
C ASP A 197 -18.93 -7.68 -16.33
N ALA A 198 -18.72 -6.48 -16.90
CA ALA A 198 -18.31 -6.33 -18.28
C ALA A 198 -16.84 -6.77 -18.47
N GLN A 199 -15.98 -6.47 -17.49
CA GLN A 199 -14.58 -6.93 -17.49
C GLN A 199 -14.48 -8.44 -17.27
N ARG A 200 -15.23 -9.01 -16.31
CA ARG A 200 -15.34 -10.47 -16.13
C ARG A 200 -15.82 -11.20 -17.38
N LYS A 201 -16.88 -10.73 -18.00
CA LYS A 201 -17.37 -11.31 -19.27
C LYS A 201 -16.36 -11.17 -20.42
N GLY A 202 -15.57 -10.14 -20.41
CA GLY A 202 -14.44 -9.96 -21.32
C GLY A 202 -13.33 -11.00 -21.08
N LEU A 203 -12.94 -11.22 -19.82
CA LEU A 203 -11.91 -12.18 -19.41
C LEU A 203 -12.34 -13.64 -19.63
N THR A 204 -13.57 -14.00 -19.29
CA THR A 204 -14.09 -15.38 -19.47
C THR A 204 -14.28 -15.77 -20.94
N ARG A 205 -14.43 -14.80 -21.82
CA ARG A 205 -14.55 -15.07 -23.27
C ARG A 205 -13.24 -15.39 -23.98
N THR A 206 -12.12 -15.17 -23.30
CA THR A 206 -10.82 -15.08 -24.01
C THR A 206 -9.63 -15.59 -23.18
N GLY A 207 -9.70 -16.86 -22.73
CA GLY A 207 -8.55 -17.55 -22.10
C GLY A 207 -7.22 -17.57 -22.89
N SER A 208 -7.14 -16.84 -24.01
CA SER A 208 -5.97 -16.73 -24.88
C SER A 208 -5.43 -15.31 -25.05
N HIS A 209 -6.07 -14.27 -24.48
CA HIS A 209 -5.68 -12.87 -24.75
C HIS A 209 -4.54 -12.39 -23.86
N LEU A 210 -4.38 -12.95 -22.68
CA LEU A 210 -3.23 -12.64 -21.82
C LEU A 210 -1.92 -13.13 -22.45
N ASP A 211 -1.95 -14.27 -23.15
CA ASP A 211 -0.76 -14.79 -23.84
C ASP A 211 -0.29 -13.87 -24.98
N LEU A 212 -1.23 -13.25 -25.70
CA LEU A 212 -0.91 -12.23 -26.71
C LEU A 212 -0.34 -10.95 -26.09
N LEU A 213 -0.90 -10.54 -24.93
CA LEU A 213 -0.39 -9.39 -24.19
C LEU A 213 0.99 -9.65 -23.59
N LEU A 214 1.29 -10.89 -23.20
CA LEU A 214 2.60 -11.28 -22.68
C LEU A 214 3.71 -11.15 -23.73
N ASP A 215 3.44 -11.39 -25.00
CA ASP A 215 4.43 -11.22 -26.07
C ASP A 215 4.72 -9.73 -26.35
N GLU A 216 3.70 -8.88 -26.29
CA GLU A 216 3.91 -7.42 -26.35
C GLU A 216 4.65 -6.90 -25.11
N ALA A 217 4.31 -7.43 -23.92
CA ALA A 217 4.98 -7.09 -22.68
C ALA A 217 6.46 -7.48 -22.68
N LYS A 218 6.83 -8.66 -23.22
CA LYS A 218 8.24 -9.06 -23.41
C LYS A 218 8.99 -8.12 -24.35
N THR A 219 8.31 -7.62 -25.37
CA THR A 219 8.90 -6.66 -26.31
C THR A 219 9.11 -5.30 -25.64
N LEU A 220 8.17 -4.87 -24.80
CA LEU A 220 8.28 -3.67 -23.98
C LEU A 220 9.40 -3.82 -22.95
N GLN A 221 9.48 -4.96 -22.26
CA GLN A 221 10.47 -5.24 -21.22
C GLN A 221 11.91 -5.01 -21.70
N ARG A 222 12.22 -5.35 -22.95
CA ARG A 222 13.56 -5.13 -23.57
C ARG A 222 13.93 -3.64 -23.69
N LYS A 223 12.95 -2.73 -23.65
CA LYS A 223 13.12 -1.28 -23.78
C LYS A 223 13.14 -0.56 -22.43
N LEU A 224 12.93 -1.28 -21.34
CA LEU A 224 12.83 -0.74 -20.00
C LEU A 224 14.16 -0.86 -19.25
N GLY A 225 14.43 0.07 -18.34
CA GLY A 225 15.49 -0.06 -17.34
C GLY A 225 15.15 -1.14 -16.30
N LYS A 226 16.16 -1.66 -15.59
CA LYS A 226 16.04 -2.80 -14.69
C LYS A 226 14.89 -2.65 -13.67
N THR A 227 14.79 -1.50 -13.02
CA THR A 227 13.74 -1.22 -12.05
C THR A 227 12.32 -1.31 -12.63
N ASP A 228 12.15 -0.84 -13.86
CA ASP A 228 10.84 -0.89 -14.52
C ASP A 228 10.54 -2.28 -15.09
N GLN A 229 11.57 -3.06 -15.46
CA GLN A 229 11.42 -4.48 -15.78
C GLN A 229 10.87 -5.25 -14.58
N ASP A 230 11.44 -5.04 -13.40
CA ASP A 230 11.00 -5.69 -12.16
C ASP A 230 9.55 -5.30 -11.80
N LYS A 231 9.17 -4.03 -12.00
CA LYS A 231 7.77 -3.57 -11.81
C LYS A 231 6.80 -4.21 -12.82
N LEU A 232 7.22 -4.33 -14.07
CA LEU A 232 6.41 -4.96 -15.11
C LEU A 232 6.20 -6.45 -14.82
N ASP A 233 7.25 -7.16 -14.39
CA ASP A 233 7.17 -8.57 -14.01
C ASP A 233 6.23 -8.78 -12.81
N GLN A 234 6.35 -7.98 -11.75
CA GLN A 234 5.46 -8.04 -10.61
C GLN A 234 4.00 -7.78 -11.01
N TYR A 235 3.78 -6.80 -11.88
CA TYR A 235 2.46 -6.46 -12.37
C TYR A 235 1.84 -7.62 -13.17
N LEU A 236 2.58 -8.19 -14.12
CA LEU A 236 2.10 -9.28 -14.95
C LEU A 236 1.84 -10.56 -14.12
N THR A 237 2.69 -10.82 -13.12
CA THR A 237 2.47 -11.91 -12.16
C THR A 237 1.17 -11.72 -11.40
N SER A 238 0.92 -10.52 -10.87
CA SER A 238 -0.32 -10.22 -10.14
C SER A 238 -1.57 -10.33 -11.03
N VAL A 239 -1.47 -9.97 -12.31
CA VAL A 239 -2.55 -10.14 -13.27
C VAL A 239 -2.83 -11.63 -13.51
N ARG A 240 -1.77 -12.46 -13.63
CA ARG A 240 -1.89 -13.90 -13.83
C ARG A 240 -2.49 -14.61 -12.60
N GLU A 241 -2.10 -14.21 -11.41
CA GLU A 241 -2.68 -14.73 -10.16
C GLU A 241 -4.18 -14.43 -10.08
N ILE A 242 -4.60 -13.20 -10.42
CA ILE A 242 -6.02 -12.83 -10.46
C ILE A 242 -6.79 -13.64 -11.52
N GLU A 243 -6.19 -13.91 -12.66
CA GLU A 243 -6.80 -14.73 -13.71
C GLU A 243 -7.06 -16.15 -13.20
N GLN A 244 -6.06 -16.76 -12.53
CA GLN A 244 -6.19 -18.11 -11.95
C GLN A 244 -7.21 -18.19 -10.82
N ASP A 245 -7.38 -17.11 -10.05
CA ASP A 245 -8.39 -17.05 -8.96
C ASP A 245 -9.82 -16.85 -9.47
N VAL A 246 -10.00 -16.53 -10.76
CA VAL A 246 -11.31 -16.27 -11.39
C VAL A 246 -11.82 -17.48 -12.20
N GLU A 247 -10.91 -18.39 -12.59
CA GLU A 247 -11.26 -19.68 -13.22
C GLU A 247 -11.75 -20.69 -12.17
#